data_b39e6bd6e07553e71132ec22da1045ae
#
_entry.id   b39e6bd6e07553e71132ec22da1045ae
#
_cell.length_a   1.000
_cell.length_b   1.000
_cell.length_c   1.000
_cell.angle_alpha   90.00
_cell.angle_beta   90.00
_cell.angle_gamma   90.00
#
_symmetry.space_group_name_H-M   'P 1'
#
loop_
_entity.id
_entity.type
_entity.pdbx_description
1 polymer ?
#
loop_
_entity_poly.entity_id
_entity_poly.type
_entity_poly.pdbx_seq_one_letter_code
_entity_poly.pdbx_strand_id
1 'polypeptide(L)'
;MLAIISPAKTLDFESAVRNLPVSQPHLTDYSEQLIEICRQLSPQDLSSLMSISDKLAGLNAARFAEWTKSHNEKNSRAAIWAFKGDVYTGLDADSLSDEDVQFAQRHLRMLSGLYGLLKPLELMQPYRLEMGTKLANPKGKDLYAFWGNIITQSVQQALDEQGDRILINLALSLIHISEPTRRRGI
;
A
#
# COMPACT_ATOMS: atom_id res chain seq x y z
N MET A 1 -5.57 -7.90 -17.67
CA MET A 1 -5.48 -8.67 -16.40
C MET A 1 -4.74 -7.85 -15.37
N LEU A 2 -5.29 -7.73 -14.16
CA LEU A 2 -4.68 -7.04 -13.03
C LEU A 2 -4.48 -8.04 -11.88
N ALA A 3 -3.29 -8.07 -11.28
CA ALA A 3 -3.00 -8.86 -10.09
C ALA A 3 -2.88 -7.93 -8.87
N ILE A 4 -3.40 -8.37 -7.72
CA ILE A 4 -3.26 -7.66 -6.45
C ILE A 4 -2.55 -8.57 -5.46
N ILE A 5 -1.52 -8.02 -4.79
CA ILE A 5 -0.75 -8.71 -3.75
C ILE A 5 -0.84 -7.97 -2.41
N SER A 6 -0.55 -8.69 -1.33
CA SER A 6 -0.45 -8.12 0.01
C SER A 6 0.80 -7.25 0.17
N PRO A 7 0.78 -6.25 1.04
CA PRO A 7 1.99 -5.55 1.48
C PRO A 7 2.83 -6.46 2.37
N ALA A 8 4.05 -6.04 2.71
CA ALA A 8 4.87 -6.71 3.70
C ALA A 8 5.01 -5.86 4.97
N LYS A 9 5.20 -6.54 6.12
CA LYS A 9 5.49 -5.88 7.40
C LYS A 9 6.93 -5.37 7.48
N THR A 10 7.84 -6.07 6.82
CA THR A 10 9.24 -5.71 6.70
C THR A 10 9.44 -4.82 5.49
N LEU A 11 10.21 -3.77 5.67
CA LEU A 11 10.54 -2.80 4.64
C LEU A 11 12.05 -2.70 4.47
N ASP A 12 12.49 -2.42 3.26
CA ASP A 12 13.87 -2.14 2.91
C ASP A 12 13.97 -0.73 2.32
N PHE A 13 14.72 0.14 3.00
CA PHE A 13 15.03 1.50 2.58
C PHE A 13 16.54 1.75 2.49
N GLU A 14 17.35 0.70 2.63
CA GLU A 14 18.82 0.78 2.70
C GLU A 14 19.50 0.23 1.44
N SER A 15 18.97 -0.86 0.86
CA SER A 15 19.56 -1.47 -0.33
C SER A 15 19.52 -0.52 -1.54
N ALA A 16 20.51 -0.61 -2.43
CA ALA A 16 20.52 0.16 -3.67
C ALA A 16 19.29 -0.16 -4.52
N VAL A 17 18.73 0.84 -5.19
CA VAL A 17 17.62 0.69 -6.14
C VAL A 17 18.08 1.02 -7.55
N ARG A 18 17.39 0.43 -8.51
CA ARG A 18 17.58 0.73 -9.93
C ARG A 18 17.01 2.11 -10.24
N ASN A 19 17.70 2.85 -11.11
CA ASN A 19 17.24 4.17 -11.55
C ASN A 19 16.20 4.00 -12.66
N LEU A 20 14.94 3.82 -12.27
CA LEU A 20 13.78 3.79 -13.17
C LEU A 20 12.85 4.98 -12.88
N PRO A 21 12.09 5.45 -13.87
CA PRO A 21 11.10 6.50 -13.65
C PRO A 21 10.08 6.08 -12.60
N VAL A 22 9.97 6.87 -11.53
CA VAL A 22 9.04 6.65 -10.42
C VAL A 22 7.91 7.66 -10.47
N SER A 23 6.81 7.38 -9.78
CA SER A 23 5.65 8.25 -9.70
C SER A 23 5.20 8.49 -8.26
N GLN A 24 4.43 9.56 -8.05
CA GLN A 24 3.78 9.84 -6.78
C GLN A 24 2.62 8.86 -6.56
N PRO A 25 2.37 8.40 -5.34
CA PRO A 25 1.20 7.58 -5.04
C PRO A 25 -0.08 8.41 -5.26
N HIS A 26 -1.07 7.81 -5.91
CA HIS A 26 -2.26 8.54 -6.37
C HIS A 26 -3.30 8.83 -5.27
N LEU A 27 -3.25 8.14 -4.13
CA LEU A 27 -4.18 8.30 -3.00
C LEU A 27 -3.56 9.05 -1.81
N THR A 28 -2.56 9.91 -2.03
CA THR A 28 -1.82 10.64 -0.98
C THR A 28 -2.69 11.53 -0.11
N ASP A 29 -3.79 12.09 -0.63
CA ASP A 29 -4.72 12.91 0.16
C ASP A 29 -5.42 12.07 1.25
N TYR A 30 -5.70 10.80 0.97
CA TYR A 30 -6.22 9.87 1.98
C TYR A 30 -5.13 9.41 2.94
N SER A 31 -3.92 9.19 2.44
CA SER A 31 -2.77 8.82 3.28
C SER A 31 -2.49 9.92 4.31
N GLU A 32 -2.52 11.18 3.91
CA GLU A 32 -2.34 12.35 4.78
C GLU A 32 -3.36 12.36 5.92
N GLN A 33 -4.65 12.12 5.64
CA GLN A 33 -5.70 12.01 6.66
C GLN A 33 -5.41 10.91 7.69
N LEU A 34 -4.93 9.75 7.24
CA LEU A 34 -4.53 8.66 8.14
C LEU A 34 -3.31 9.01 8.97
N ILE A 35 -2.33 9.67 8.37
CA ILE A 35 -1.12 10.15 9.06
C ILE A 35 -1.48 11.15 10.15
N GLU A 36 -2.39 12.08 9.88
CA GLU A 36 -2.85 13.04 10.90
C GLU A 36 -3.47 12.36 12.12
N ILE A 37 -4.23 11.29 11.90
CA ILE A 37 -4.77 10.47 12.99
C ILE A 37 -3.64 9.74 13.72
N CYS A 38 -2.73 9.09 12.98
CA CYS A 38 -1.62 8.33 13.58
C CYS A 38 -0.67 9.23 14.39
N ARG A 39 -0.48 10.46 14.01
CA ARG A 39 0.32 11.47 14.74
C ARG A 39 -0.23 11.81 16.13
N GLN A 40 -1.52 11.63 16.35
CA GLN A 40 -2.15 11.88 17.67
C GLN A 40 -1.95 10.71 18.65
N LEU A 41 -1.47 9.57 18.16
CA LEU A 41 -1.29 8.37 18.97
C LEU A 41 0.09 8.35 19.62
N SER A 42 0.14 8.07 20.92
CA SER A 42 1.40 7.82 21.63
C SER A 42 2.03 6.48 21.17
N PRO A 43 3.33 6.24 21.42
CA PRO A 43 3.92 4.93 21.18
C PRO A 43 3.19 3.79 21.88
N GLN A 44 2.64 4.01 23.07
CA GLN A 44 1.86 3.03 23.83
C GLN A 44 0.53 2.70 23.14
N ASP A 45 -0.14 3.73 22.60
CA ASP A 45 -1.37 3.53 21.80
C ASP A 45 -1.06 2.72 20.54
N LEU A 46 0.03 3.03 19.82
CA LEU A 46 0.47 2.31 18.63
C LEU A 46 0.87 0.87 18.94
N SER A 47 1.56 0.63 20.08
CA SER A 47 1.90 -0.72 20.56
C SER A 47 0.65 -1.56 20.76
N SER A 48 -0.34 -1.02 21.44
CA SER A 48 -1.63 -1.67 21.70
C SER A 48 -2.45 -1.87 20.43
N LEU A 49 -2.57 -0.83 19.60
CA LEU A 49 -3.38 -0.83 18.37
C LEU A 49 -2.90 -1.86 17.35
N MET A 50 -1.59 -1.95 17.16
CA MET A 50 -0.97 -2.82 16.14
C MET A 50 -0.41 -4.13 16.71
N SER A 51 -0.50 -4.34 18.04
CA SER A 51 0.09 -5.51 18.74
C SER A 51 1.56 -5.69 18.41
N ILE A 52 2.35 -4.64 18.57
CA ILE A 52 3.79 -4.59 18.28
C ILE A 52 4.60 -4.22 19.53
N SER A 53 5.90 -4.54 19.52
CA SER A 53 6.80 -4.17 20.62
C SER A 53 6.95 -2.64 20.74
N ASP A 54 7.30 -2.16 21.94
CA ASP A 54 7.51 -0.73 22.21
C ASP A 54 8.58 -0.11 21.32
N LYS A 55 9.63 -0.89 20.99
CA LYS A 55 10.66 -0.47 20.03
C LYS A 55 10.07 -0.19 18.64
N LEU A 56 9.21 -1.09 18.15
CA LEU A 56 8.55 -0.90 16.86
C LEU A 56 7.50 0.20 16.91
N ALA A 57 6.83 0.37 18.03
CA ALA A 57 5.86 1.44 18.23
C ALA A 57 6.54 2.82 18.21
N GLY A 58 7.65 2.97 18.92
CA GLY A 58 8.45 4.19 18.90
C GLY A 58 8.99 4.52 17.50
N LEU A 59 9.50 3.49 16.77
CA LEU A 59 9.94 3.67 15.39
C LEU A 59 8.79 4.15 14.48
N ASN A 60 7.59 3.60 14.63
CA ASN A 60 6.47 3.99 13.79
C ASN A 60 5.89 5.35 14.17
N ALA A 61 5.91 5.72 15.45
CA ALA A 61 5.57 7.09 15.87
C ALA A 61 6.50 8.13 15.19
N ALA A 62 7.82 7.86 15.16
CA ALA A 62 8.78 8.71 14.45
C ALA A 62 8.47 8.77 12.94
N ARG A 63 8.23 7.63 12.29
CA ARG A 63 7.87 7.56 10.87
C ARG A 63 6.61 8.36 10.53
N PHE A 64 5.58 8.29 11.36
CA PHE A 64 4.36 9.09 11.17
C PHE A 64 4.61 10.58 11.37
N ALA A 65 5.47 10.95 12.33
CA ALA A 65 5.85 12.35 12.55
C ALA A 65 6.63 12.92 11.36
N GLU A 66 7.55 12.14 10.78
CA GLU A 66 8.41 12.53 9.66
C GLU A 66 7.72 12.48 8.30
N TRP A 67 6.63 11.74 8.17
CA TRP A 67 5.94 11.55 6.89
C TRP A 67 5.50 12.88 6.29
N THR A 68 5.69 13.05 4.99
CA THR A 68 5.27 14.24 4.24
C THR A 68 4.52 13.85 2.99
N LYS A 69 3.64 14.72 2.50
CA LYS A 69 2.89 14.47 1.27
C LYS A 69 3.79 14.44 0.03
N SER A 70 4.92 15.12 0.08
CA SER A 70 5.91 15.13 -1.01
C SER A 70 6.85 13.93 -0.90
N HIS A 71 6.76 13.01 -1.84
CA HIS A 71 7.63 11.85 -1.93
C HIS A 71 8.79 12.14 -2.89
N ASN A 72 9.99 11.80 -2.47
CA ASN A 72 11.22 11.97 -3.26
C ASN A 72 12.25 10.89 -2.88
N GLU A 73 13.35 10.81 -3.62
CA GLU A 73 14.39 9.80 -3.43
C GLU A 73 15.05 9.80 -2.05
N LYS A 74 14.95 10.91 -1.29
CA LYS A 74 15.57 11.03 0.05
C LYS A 74 14.67 10.45 1.14
N ASN A 75 13.36 10.51 0.97
CA ASN A 75 12.39 10.09 2.00
C ASN A 75 11.54 8.88 1.60
N SER A 76 11.64 8.42 0.37
CA SER A 76 10.77 7.38 -0.17
C SER A 76 11.47 6.46 -1.16
N ARG A 77 10.84 5.31 -1.42
CA ARG A 77 11.32 4.27 -2.31
C ARG A 77 10.16 3.71 -3.10
N ALA A 78 10.41 3.24 -4.34
CA ALA A 78 9.39 2.57 -5.13
C ALA A 78 8.89 1.31 -4.41
N ALA A 79 7.57 1.13 -4.38
CA ALA A 79 6.90 0.11 -3.57
C ALA A 79 7.40 -1.31 -3.85
N ILE A 80 7.73 -1.64 -5.10
CA ILE A 80 8.23 -2.96 -5.51
C ILE A 80 9.55 -3.35 -4.82
N TRP A 81 10.40 -2.38 -4.48
CA TRP A 81 11.65 -2.59 -3.75
C TRP A 81 11.57 -2.22 -2.28
N ALA A 82 10.56 -1.47 -1.87
CA ALA A 82 10.37 -1.07 -0.48
C ALA A 82 9.84 -2.21 0.40
N PHE A 83 8.93 -3.03 -0.11
CA PHE A 83 8.40 -4.17 0.61
C PHE A 83 9.36 -5.37 0.58
N LYS A 84 9.55 -6.03 1.74
CA LYS A 84 10.34 -7.25 1.91
C LYS A 84 9.52 -8.31 2.66
N GLY A 85 9.59 -9.55 2.21
CA GLY A 85 8.86 -10.69 2.79
C GLY A 85 8.64 -11.77 1.72
N ASP A 86 8.02 -12.87 2.09
CA ASP A 86 7.94 -14.07 1.24
C ASP A 86 7.35 -13.80 -0.15
N VAL A 87 6.29 -12.99 -0.23
CA VAL A 87 5.67 -12.58 -1.50
C VAL A 87 6.69 -11.84 -2.38
N TYR A 88 7.48 -10.95 -1.80
CA TYR A 88 8.46 -10.13 -2.52
C TYR A 88 9.76 -10.88 -2.80
N THR A 89 10.10 -11.85 -1.96
CA THR A 89 11.17 -12.82 -2.25
C THR A 89 10.79 -13.68 -3.46
N GLY A 90 9.53 -14.12 -3.54
CA GLY A 90 9.04 -14.87 -4.69
C GLY A 90 8.89 -14.03 -5.96
N LEU A 91 8.58 -12.73 -5.83
CA LEU A 91 8.54 -11.79 -6.96
C LEU A 91 9.94 -11.49 -7.51
N ASP A 92 10.96 -11.48 -6.63
CA ASP A 92 12.37 -11.24 -6.95
C ASP A 92 12.57 -10.05 -7.91
N ALA A 93 12.09 -8.87 -7.48
CA ALA A 93 12.06 -7.66 -8.32
C ALA A 93 13.46 -7.22 -8.80
N ASP A 94 14.53 -7.65 -8.11
CA ASP A 94 15.90 -7.33 -8.49
C ASP A 94 16.36 -8.11 -9.72
N SER A 95 15.80 -9.30 -9.98
CA SER A 95 16.08 -10.14 -11.16
C SER A 95 15.30 -9.74 -12.41
N LEU A 96 14.22 -8.95 -12.25
CA LEU A 96 13.37 -8.51 -13.36
C LEU A 96 14.13 -7.57 -14.32
N SER A 97 13.89 -7.70 -15.62
CA SER A 97 14.32 -6.68 -16.59
C SER A 97 13.54 -5.37 -16.43
N ASP A 98 14.02 -4.28 -17.04
CA ASP A 98 13.27 -3.01 -17.01
C ASP A 98 11.90 -3.15 -17.69
N GLU A 99 11.81 -3.98 -18.73
CA GLU A 99 10.57 -4.29 -19.43
C GLU A 99 9.59 -5.07 -18.57
N ASP A 100 10.08 -6.03 -17.75
CA ASP A 100 9.26 -6.78 -16.82
C ASP A 100 8.75 -5.87 -15.67
N VAL A 101 9.59 -4.97 -15.18
CA VAL A 101 9.16 -3.96 -14.17
C VAL A 101 8.08 -3.04 -14.76
N GLN A 102 8.23 -2.62 -16.03
CA GLN A 102 7.20 -1.83 -16.70
C GLN A 102 5.92 -2.64 -16.98
N PHE A 103 6.05 -3.93 -17.23
CA PHE A 103 4.89 -4.83 -17.31
C PHE A 103 4.21 -4.91 -15.93
N ALA A 104 4.97 -5.15 -14.86
CA ALA A 104 4.44 -5.15 -13.50
C ALA A 104 3.76 -3.82 -13.15
N GLN A 105 4.34 -2.66 -13.52
CA GLN A 105 3.75 -1.35 -13.29
C GLN A 105 2.33 -1.23 -13.85
N ARG A 106 2.05 -1.87 -14.96
CA ARG A 106 0.71 -1.89 -15.57
C ARG A 106 -0.21 -2.93 -14.94
N HIS A 107 0.31 -4.11 -14.59
CA HIS A 107 -0.48 -5.30 -14.28
C HIS A 107 -0.48 -5.73 -12.81
N LEU A 108 0.32 -5.11 -11.94
CA LEU A 108 0.43 -5.42 -10.53
C LEU A 108 -0.02 -4.25 -9.66
N ARG A 109 -0.70 -4.56 -8.56
CA ARG A 109 -1.03 -3.61 -7.49
C ARG A 109 -0.69 -4.21 -6.14
N MET A 110 -0.25 -3.36 -5.23
CA MET A 110 0.03 -3.71 -3.83
C MET A 110 -0.98 -3.03 -2.93
N LEU A 111 -1.72 -3.82 -2.17
CA LEU A 111 -2.61 -3.26 -1.15
C LEU A 111 -1.79 -2.67 -0.01
N SER A 112 -2.27 -1.60 0.59
CA SER A 112 -1.58 -0.87 1.65
C SER A 112 -2.60 -0.27 2.61
N GLY A 113 -2.39 -0.45 3.91
CA GLY A 113 -3.24 0.18 4.92
C GLY A 113 -3.13 1.71 4.90
N LEU A 114 -1.95 2.25 4.58
CA LEU A 114 -1.71 3.70 4.52
C LEU A 114 -1.99 4.29 3.14
N TYR A 115 -1.56 3.63 2.07
CA TYR A 115 -1.63 4.18 0.71
C TYR A 115 -2.81 3.63 -0.12
N GLY A 116 -3.61 2.73 0.45
CA GLY A 116 -4.73 2.08 -0.25
C GLY A 116 -4.26 1.10 -1.31
N LEU A 117 -3.99 1.57 -2.51
CA LEU A 117 -3.56 0.76 -3.65
C LEU A 117 -2.33 1.41 -4.30
N LEU A 118 -1.20 0.72 -4.29
CA LEU A 118 0.06 1.18 -4.89
C LEU A 118 0.36 0.47 -6.21
N LYS A 119 0.93 1.21 -7.15
CA LYS A 119 1.61 0.66 -8.32
C LYS A 119 3.08 0.34 -7.96
N PRO A 120 3.74 -0.60 -8.64
CA PRO A 120 5.13 -0.98 -8.37
C PRO A 120 6.13 0.17 -8.26
N LEU A 121 6.07 1.13 -9.15
CA LEU A 121 6.98 2.27 -9.22
C LEU A 121 6.44 3.54 -8.54
N GLU A 122 5.32 3.45 -7.79
CA GLU A 122 4.90 4.54 -6.91
C GLU A 122 5.78 4.61 -5.68
N LEU A 123 6.19 5.81 -5.34
CA LEU A 123 7.03 6.09 -4.16
C LEU A 123 6.22 5.91 -2.88
N MET A 124 6.81 5.28 -1.89
CA MET A 124 6.24 5.18 -0.54
C MET A 124 7.29 5.51 0.52
N GLN A 125 6.89 6.17 1.58
CA GLN A 125 7.70 6.38 2.77
C GLN A 125 7.54 5.20 3.74
N PRO A 126 8.51 4.95 4.63
CA PRO A 126 8.43 3.82 5.55
C PRO A 126 7.29 4.00 6.55
N TYR A 127 6.50 2.96 6.73
CA TYR A 127 5.37 2.93 7.66
C TYR A 127 5.06 1.50 8.11
N ARG A 128 4.23 1.36 9.14
CA ARG A 128 3.54 0.13 9.46
C ARG A 128 2.10 0.46 9.82
N LEU A 129 1.19 0.07 8.97
CA LEU A 129 -0.25 0.17 9.16
C LEU A 129 -0.91 -0.92 8.31
N GLU A 130 -1.36 -1.99 8.96
CA GLU A 130 -2.00 -3.11 8.29
C GLU A 130 -3.47 -2.81 8.05
N MET A 131 -4.05 -3.27 6.93
CA MET A 131 -5.45 -3.01 6.57
C MET A 131 -6.44 -3.47 7.65
N GLY A 132 -6.12 -4.54 8.38
CA GLY A 132 -6.95 -5.05 9.49
C GLY A 132 -6.87 -4.22 10.79
N THR A 133 -6.07 -3.15 10.83
CA THR A 133 -5.89 -2.31 12.03
C THR A 133 -7.19 -1.56 12.36
N LYS A 134 -7.60 -1.65 13.63
CA LYS A 134 -8.81 -0.99 14.16
C LYS A 134 -8.54 0.49 14.48
N LEU A 135 -8.00 1.23 13.51
CA LEU A 135 -7.76 2.67 13.65
C LEU A 135 -9.07 3.41 13.51
N ALA A 136 -9.59 3.90 14.64
CA ALA A 136 -10.77 4.75 14.67
C ALA A 136 -10.52 6.03 13.87
N ASN A 137 -11.47 6.43 13.03
CA ASN A 137 -11.35 7.56 12.11
C ASN A 137 -12.72 8.17 11.85
N PRO A 138 -12.82 9.35 11.23
CA PRO A 138 -14.11 10.02 10.98
C PRO A 138 -15.12 9.21 10.15
N LYS A 139 -14.68 8.21 9.40
CA LYS A 139 -15.55 7.35 8.56
C LYS A 139 -15.98 6.05 9.28
N GLY A 140 -15.34 5.71 10.41
CA GLY A 140 -15.71 4.52 11.18
C GLY A 140 -14.60 3.99 12.09
N LYS A 141 -14.75 2.74 12.50
CA LYS A 141 -13.96 2.11 13.57
C LYS A 141 -12.62 1.49 13.13
N ASP A 142 -12.38 1.38 11.83
CA ASP A 142 -11.23 0.66 11.26
C ASP A 142 -10.88 1.19 9.87
N LEU A 143 -9.80 0.67 9.29
CA LEU A 143 -9.35 1.06 7.95
C LEU A 143 -10.29 0.58 6.84
N TYR A 144 -11.06 -0.47 7.03
CA TYR A 144 -12.08 -0.89 6.06
C TYR A 144 -13.16 0.18 5.91
N ALA A 145 -13.62 0.73 7.04
CA ALA A 145 -14.56 1.84 7.02
C ALA A 145 -13.95 3.11 6.42
N PHE A 146 -12.66 3.38 6.66
CA PHE A 146 -11.96 4.52 6.09
C PHE A 146 -11.86 4.43 4.58
N TRP A 147 -11.38 3.31 4.06
CA TRP A 147 -11.17 3.12 2.63
C TRP A 147 -12.49 2.91 1.88
N GLY A 148 -13.48 2.26 2.50
CA GLY A 148 -14.80 2.02 1.90
C GLY A 148 -14.69 1.53 0.45
N ASN A 149 -15.26 2.27 -0.49
CA ASN A 149 -15.24 1.95 -1.92
C ASN A 149 -14.03 2.54 -2.69
N ILE A 150 -13.16 3.30 -2.03
CA ILE A 150 -12.06 4.02 -2.71
C ILE A 150 -11.12 3.04 -3.41
N ILE A 151 -10.71 1.97 -2.71
CA ILE A 151 -9.83 0.95 -3.29
C ILE A 151 -10.53 0.20 -4.43
N THR A 152 -11.81 -0.14 -4.26
CA THR A 152 -12.60 -0.81 -5.31
C THR A 152 -12.71 0.06 -6.56
N GLN A 153 -12.93 1.36 -6.41
CA GLN A 153 -12.98 2.30 -7.53
C GLN A 153 -11.62 2.41 -8.23
N SER A 154 -10.51 2.46 -7.46
CA SER A 154 -9.16 2.48 -8.03
C SER A 154 -8.82 1.19 -8.79
N VAL A 155 -9.27 0.04 -8.30
CA VAL A 155 -9.13 -1.25 -9.01
C VAL A 155 -9.96 -1.26 -10.28
N GLN A 156 -11.21 -0.81 -10.23
CA GLN A 156 -12.08 -0.73 -11.39
C GLN A 156 -11.48 0.19 -12.47
N GLN A 157 -11.00 1.36 -12.08
CA GLN A 157 -10.33 2.28 -13.00
C GLN A 157 -9.12 1.62 -13.66
N ALA A 158 -8.27 0.91 -12.89
CA ALA A 158 -7.10 0.21 -13.44
C ALA A 158 -7.48 -0.90 -14.43
N LEU A 159 -8.60 -1.60 -14.21
CA LEU A 159 -9.13 -2.60 -15.15
C LEU A 159 -9.67 -1.96 -16.44
N ASP A 160 -10.38 -0.84 -16.30
CA ASP A 160 -10.93 -0.10 -17.44
C ASP A 160 -9.81 0.49 -18.32
N GLU A 161 -8.74 1.03 -17.70
CA GLU A 161 -7.54 1.53 -18.40
C GLU A 161 -6.83 0.42 -19.21
N GLN A 162 -6.87 -0.83 -18.74
CA GLN A 162 -6.29 -1.98 -19.44
C GLN A 162 -7.20 -2.56 -20.52
N GLY A 163 -8.47 -2.18 -20.56
CA GLY A 163 -9.47 -2.80 -21.43
C GLY A 163 -9.76 -4.27 -21.10
N ASP A 164 -9.39 -4.74 -19.91
CA ASP A 164 -9.54 -6.12 -19.43
C ASP A 164 -10.33 -6.14 -18.12
N ARG A 165 -11.07 -7.23 -17.92
CA ARG A 165 -11.92 -7.41 -16.72
C ARG A 165 -11.44 -8.53 -15.80
N ILE A 166 -10.23 -9.03 -15.99
CA ILE A 166 -9.69 -10.12 -15.19
C ILE A 166 -8.91 -9.54 -14.02
N LEU A 167 -9.38 -9.80 -12.80
CA LEU A 167 -8.72 -9.50 -11.54
C LEU A 167 -8.25 -10.79 -10.89
N ILE A 168 -6.95 -10.88 -10.58
CA ILE A 168 -6.35 -11.95 -9.79
C ILE A 168 -6.03 -11.38 -8.41
N ASN A 169 -6.76 -11.83 -7.40
CA ASN A 169 -6.53 -11.41 -6.03
C ASN A 169 -5.66 -12.45 -5.30
N LEU A 170 -4.39 -12.08 -5.06
CA LEU A 170 -3.42 -12.86 -4.31
C LEU A 170 -3.16 -12.26 -2.91
N ALA A 171 -3.94 -11.28 -2.50
CA ALA A 171 -3.81 -10.64 -1.19
C ALA A 171 -4.49 -11.50 -0.12
N LEU A 172 -3.68 -12.20 0.69
CA LEU A 172 -4.09 -13.25 1.62
C LEU A 172 -5.02 -12.83 2.78
N SER A 173 -5.18 -11.54 3.06
CA SER A 173 -5.95 -11.07 4.23
C SER A 173 -7.08 -10.09 3.91
N LEU A 174 -7.41 -9.88 2.64
CA LEU A 174 -8.35 -8.85 2.21
C LEU A 174 -9.53 -9.44 1.44
N ILE A 175 -10.20 -10.41 2.04
CA ILE A 175 -11.37 -11.12 1.50
C ILE A 175 -12.60 -10.18 1.30
N HIS A 176 -12.50 -8.91 1.66
CA HIS A 176 -13.62 -7.96 1.62
C HIS A 176 -13.47 -6.83 0.60
N ILE A 177 -12.72 -7.03 -0.48
CA ILE A 177 -12.98 -6.26 -1.69
C ILE A 177 -14.28 -6.86 -2.25
N SER A 178 -15.39 -6.14 -2.10
CA SER A 178 -16.66 -6.55 -2.70
C SER A 178 -16.43 -6.84 -4.17
N GLU A 179 -16.81 -8.03 -4.62
CA GLU A 179 -16.71 -8.41 -6.03
C GLU A 179 -17.31 -7.30 -6.89
N PRO A 180 -16.65 -6.90 -7.99
CA PRO A 180 -17.24 -5.96 -8.94
C PRO A 180 -18.58 -6.54 -9.36
N THR A 181 -19.65 -5.83 -9.06
CA THR A 181 -21.03 -6.24 -9.31
C THR A 181 -21.14 -6.65 -10.78
N ARG A 182 -21.32 -7.93 -11.05
CA ARG A 182 -21.71 -8.42 -12.37
C ARG A 182 -23.00 -7.70 -12.74
N ARG A 183 -22.94 -6.65 -13.55
CA ARG A 183 -24.11 -6.20 -14.27
C ARG A 183 -24.50 -7.37 -15.20
N ARG A 184 -25.51 -8.13 -14.82
CA ARG A 184 -26.23 -8.98 -15.75
C ARG A 184 -26.84 -8.05 -16.78
N GLY A 185 -26.23 -7.99 -17.97
CA GLY A 185 -26.89 -7.48 -19.14
C GLY A 185 -28.07 -8.39 -19.46
N ILE A 186 -29.22 -7.80 -19.55
CA ILE A 186 -30.41 -8.37 -20.17
C ILE A 186 -30.20 -8.35 -21.68
#